data_27b192d1c74d4026c32ca3225bfe0c6c
#
_entry.id   27b192d1c74d4026c32ca3225bfe0c6c
#
_cell.length_a   1.000
_cell.length_b   1.000
_cell.length_c   1.000
_cell.angle_alpha   90.00
_cell.angle_beta   90.00
_cell.angle_gamma   90.00
#
_symmetry.space_group_name_H-M   'P 1'
#
loop_
_entity.id
_entity.type
_entity.pdbx_description
1 polymer ?
#
loop_
_entity_poly.entity_id
_entity_poly.type
_entity_poly.pdbx_seq_one_letter_code
_entity_poly.pdbx_strand_id
1 'polypeptide(L)'
;GIMLKKTKMFAGDPAPFVMELPAYHWPTLGNVLRSMWERGWSFIKKAGTIILLSTIFVWFTTYFGWVDGTFQMLSEDQIDYSILAKIGNLIAWIFIPLGWGNWQATVASITGLVAKENIVGTLGILYGGGDLNVYQNIAAAFTGITGYSFLVFNLLCAPCFAAIGAIKREMNNAKWTW
;
A
#
# COMPACT_ATOMS: atom_id res chain seq x y z
N GLY A 1 -20.68 6.23 6.38
CA GLY A 1 -21.57 5.32 7.10
C GLY A 1 -23.02 5.80 7.07
N ILE A 2 -23.35 6.99 7.62
CA ILE A 2 -24.75 7.48 7.77
C ILE A 2 -25.48 7.65 6.42
N MET A 3 -24.78 8.17 5.41
CA MET A 3 -25.35 8.32 4.05
C MET A 3 -25.64 6.97 3.40
N LEU A 4 -24.73 6.01 3.54
CA LEU A 4 -24.88 4.65 2.98
C LEU A 4 -26.05 3.91 3.64
N LYS A 5 -26.25 4.03 4.96
CA LYS A 5 -27.36 3.40 5.70
C LYS A 5 -28.73 3.85 5.21
N LYS A 6 -28.84 5.04 4.60
CA LYS A 6 -30.11 5.57 4.04
C LYS A 6 -30.45 4.98 2.65
N THR A 7 -29.53 4.26 2.03
CA THR A 7 -29.78 3.61 0.73
C THR A 7 -30.41 2.25 0.95
N LYS A 8 -31.37 1.85 0.08
CA LYS A 8 -32.04 0.55 0.15
C LYS A 8 -31.08 -0.66 0.14
N MET A 9 -29.89 -0.47 -0.39
CA MET A 9 -28.85 -1.49 -0.53
C MET A 9 -28.14 -1.81 0.80
N PHE A 10 -28.08 -0.83 1.73
CA PHE A 10 -27.44 -0.95 3.04
C PHE A 10 -28.40 -0.72 4.21
N ALA A 11 -29.71 -0.67 3.91
CA ALA A 11 -30.75 -0.63 4.93
C ALA A 11 -30.90 -2.05 5.50
N GLY A 12 -30.24 -2.32 6.61
CA GLY A 12 -30.43 -3.53 7.39
C GLY A 12 -31.25 -3.22 8.64
N ASP A 13 -32.00 -4.20 9.12
CA ASP A 13 -32.67 -4.11 10.41
C ASP A 13 -31.61 -3.94 11.51
N PRO A 14 -31.84 -3.06 12.50
CA PRO A 14 -30.96 -2.97 13.65
C PRO A 14 -30.91 -4.33 14.36
N ALA A 15 -29.70 -4.80 14.66
CA ALA A 15 -29.54 -6.04 15.41
C ALA A 15 -30.36 -5.97 16.70
N PRO A 16 -31.09 -7.04 17.07
CA PRO A 16 -31.88 -7.05 18.30
C PRO A 16 -30.95 -6.78 19.47
N PHE A 17 -31.25 -5.72 20.20
CA PHE A 17 -30.48 -5.31 21.37
C PHE A 17 -30.83 -6.24 22.53
N VAL A 18 -30.03 -7.27 22.72
CA VAL A 18 -30.15 -8.17 23.87
C VAL A 18 -29.53 -7.49 25.08
N MET A 19 -30.37 -7.01 25.97
CA MET A 19 -29.99 -6.28 27.18
C MET A 19 -29.71 -7.23 28.35
N GLU A 20 -28.75 -8.11 28.21
CA GLU A 20 -28.07 -8.67 29.37
C GLU A 20 -26.66 -8.08 29.42
N LEU A 21 -26.54 -6.91 30.06
CA LEU A 21 -25.23 -6.33 30.34
C LEU A 21 -24.53 -7.19 31.39
N PRO A 22 -23.48 -7.91 31.03
CA PRO A 22 -22.66 -8.59 32.04
C PRO A 22 -22.11 -7.54 33.00
N ALA A 23 -21.98 -7.92 34.29
CA ALA A 23 -21.41 -7.03 35.30
C ALA A 23 -20.05 -6.48 34.83
N TYR A 24 -19.94 -5.15 34.79
CA TYR A 24 -18.70 -4.49 34.40
C TYR A 24 -17.63 -4.73 35.46
N HIS A 25 -16.61 -5.49 35.09
CA HIS A 25 -15.40 -5.63 35.90
C HIS A 25 -14.27 -4.83 35.28
N TRP A 26 -13.45 -4.20 36.10
CA TRP A 26 -12.23 -3.57 35.62
C TRP A 26 -11.33 -4.63 34.94
N PRO A 27 -10.82 -4.34 33.72
CA PRO A 27 -9.98 -5.30 33.03
C PRO A 27 -8.69 -5.53 33.84
N THR A 28 -8.38 -6.78 34.11
CA THR A 28 -7.13 -7.14 34.75
C THR A 28 -5.97 -6.92 33.77
N LEU A 29 -4.88 -6.32 34.24
CA LEU A 29 -3.71 -6.00 33.41
C LEU A 29 -3.18 -7.24 32.67
N GLY A 30 -3.21 -8.40 33.32
CA GLY A 30 -2.78 -9.67 32.70
C GLY A 30 -3.62 -10.07 31.51
N ASN A 31 -4.95 -9.95 31.60
CA ASN A 31 -5.86 -10.27 30.48
C ASN A 31 -5.70 -9.29 29.31
N VAL A 32 -5.51 -7.99 29.62
CA VAL A 32 -5.25 -6.98 28.61
C VAL A 32 -3.95 -7.25 27.85
N LEU A 33 -2.85 -7.48 28.56
CA LEU A 33 -1.55 -7.77 27.97
C LEU A 33 -1.58 -9.06 27.15
N ARG A 34 -2.23 -10.11 27.64
CA ARG A 34 -2.35 -11.37 26.91
C ARG A 34 -3.15 -11.19 25.62
N SER A 35 -4.31 -10.56 25.69
CA SER A 35 -5.14 -10.30 24.50
C SER A 35 -4.43 -9.41 23.49
N MET A 36 -3.70 -8.41 23.95
CA MET A 36 -2.87 -7.54 23.10
C MET A 36 -1.77 -8.35 22.40
N TRP A 37 -1.08 -9.22 23.14
CA TRP A 37 -0.02 -10.08 22.61
C TRP A 37 -0.55 -11.07 21.57
N GLU A 38 -1.64 -11.77 21.87
CA GLU A 38 -2.25 -12.75 20.96
C GLU A 38 -2.70 -12.10 19.64
N ARG A 39 -3.35 -10.92 19.73
CA ARG A 39 -3.78 -10.16 18.55
C ARG A 39 -2.58 -9.58 17.78
N GLY A 40 -1.62 -8.99 18.47
CA GLY A 40 -0.40 -8.45 17.88
C GLY A 40 0.42 -9.54 17.17
N TRP A 41 0.63 -10.67 17.82
CA TRP A 41 1.35 -11.81 17.25
C TRP A 41 0.65 -12.41 16.03
N SER A 42 -0.67 -12.53 16.09
CA SER A 42 -1.47 -12.98 14.95
C SER A 42 -1.37 -12.04 13.75
N PHE A 43 -1.34 -10.72 14.01
CA PHE A 43 -1.15 -9.71 12.98
C PHE A 43 0.26 -9.80 12.37
N ILE A 44 1.31 -9.84 13.20
CA ILE A 44 2.70 -9.96 12.75
C ILE A 44 2.90 -11.20 11.90
N LYS A 45 2.36 -12.35 12.31
CA LYS A 45 2.47 -13.59 11.55
C LYS A 45 1.84 -13.51 10.15
N LYS A 46 0.68 -12.87 10.04
CA LYS A 46 -0.06 -12.81 8.77
C LYS A 46 0.41 -11.66 7.88
N ALA A 47 0.45 -10.45 8.42
CA ALA A 47 0.85 -9.28 7.66
C ALA A 47 2.36 -9.23 7.41
N GLY A 48 3.18 -9.57 8.41
CA GLY A 48 4.62 -9.56 8.32
C GLY A 48 5.18 -10.50 7.25
N THR A 49 4.58 -11.69 7.09
CA THR A 49 5.01 -12.63 6.04
C THR A 49 4.74 -12.06 4.64
N ILE A 50 3.56 -11.49 4.42
CA ILE A 50 3.19 -10.90 3.13
C ILE A 50 4.09 -9.70 2.82
N ILE A 51 4.29 -8.82 3.81
CA ILE A 51 5.15 -7.63 3.67
C ILE A 51 6.59 -8.05 3.36
N LEU A 52 7.14 -9.03 4.10
CA LEU A 52 8.50 -9.52 3.89
C LEU A 52 8.68 -10.08 2.48
N LEU A 53 7.79 -10.98 2.05
CA LEU A 53 7.86 -11.57 0.69
C LEU A 53 7.73 -10.50 -0.38
N SER A 54 6.82 -9.55 -0.21
CA SER A 54 6.63 -8.44 -1.15
C SER A 54 7.84 -7.53 -1.20
N THR A 55 8.47 -7.24 -0.06
CA THR A 55 9.68 -6.41 0.00
C THR A 55 10.85 -7.10 -0.70
N ILE A 56 11.03 -8.41 -0.49
CA ILE A 56 12.05 -9.21 -1.18
C ILE A 56 11.80 -9.19 -2.69
N PHE A 57 10.54 -9.36 -3.11
CA PHE A 57 10.18 -9.34 -4.52
C PHE A 57 10.45 -7.97 -5.17
N VAL A 58 10.05 -6.89 -4.51
CA VAL A 58 10.32 -5.51 -4.99
C VAL A 58 11.83 -5.26 -5.03
N TRP A 59 12.57 -5.64 -3.99
CA TRP A 59 14.01 -5.50 -3.95
C TRP A 59 14.68 -6.24 -5.13
N PHE A 60 14.31 -7.51 -5.34
CA PHE A 60 14.84 -8.29 -6.45
C PHE A 60 14.56 -7.63 -7.81
N THR A 61 13.33 -7.21 -8.07
CA THR A 61 12.95 -6.57 -9.34
C THR A 61 13.56 -5.18 -9.53
N THR A 62 13.96 -4.51 -8.45
CA THR A 62 14.64 -3.20 -8.49
C THR A 62 16.12 -3.35 -8.84
N TYR A 63 16.79 -4.32 -8.22
CA TYR A 63 18.25 -4.47 -8.35
C TYR A 63 18.68 -5.46 -9.42
N PHE A 64 17.77 -6.15 -10.07
CA PHE A 64 18.08 -7.04 -11.19
C PHE A 64 17.48 -6.54 -12.48
N GLY A 65 18.24 -6.63 -13.56
CA GLY A 65 17.83 -6.20 -14.89
C GLY A 65 18.76 -6.65 -15.98
N TRP A 66 18.47 -6.22 -17.19
CA TRP A 66 19.30 -6.50 -18.36
C TRP A 66 20.05 -5.24 -18.78
N VAL A 67 21.38 -5.31 -18.72
CA VAL A 67 22.29 -4.30 -19.27
C VAL A 67 23.16 -5.00 -20.29
N ASP A 68 23.27 -4.44 -21.49
CA ASP A 68 24.06 -4.97 -22.62
C ASP A 68 23.77 -6.45 -22.96
N GLY A 69 22.51 -6.89 -22.75
CA GLY A 69 22.08 -8.26 -23.03
C GLY A 69 22.44 -9.29 -21.96
N THR A 70 23.09 -8.89 -20.88
CA THR A 70 23.43 -9.76 -19.75
C THR A 70 22.52 -9.45 -18.56
N PHE A 71 22.02 -10.51 -17.90
CA PHE A 71 21.26 -10.41 -16.67
C PHE A 71 22.23 -10.26 -15.50
N GLN A 72 22.21 -9.11 -14.85
CA GLN A 72 23.15 -8.81 -13.75
C GLN A 72 22.48 -7.99 -12.65
N MET A 73 23.14 -7.92 -11.50
CA MET A 73 22.77 -7.04 -10.43
C MET A 73 23.16 -5.60 -10.80
N LEU A 74 22.18 -4.70 -10.72
CA LEU A 74 22.31 -3.30 -11.10
C LEU A 74 22.87 -2.48 -9.93
N SER A 75 23.76 -1.53 -10.24
CA SER A 75 24.13 -0.46 -9.32
C SER A 75 23.02 0.62 -9.25
N GLU A 76 23.06 1.48 -8.24
CA GLU A 76 22.06 2.54 -8.04
C GLU A 76 21.90 3.47 -9.26
N ASP A 77 22.98 3.69 -10.01
CA ASP A 77 22.97 4.51 -11.23
C ASP A 77 22.29 3.83 -12.43
N GLN A 78 22.02 2.53 -12.34
CA GLN A 78 21.46 1.72 -13.43
C GLN A 78 20.03 1.23 -13.17
N ILE A 79 19.36 1.78 -12.17
CA ILE A 79 17.99 1.39 -11.77
C ILE A 79 16.99 1.56 -12.93
N ASP A 80 17.24 2.48 -13.86
CA ASP A 80 16.42 2.68 -15.07
C ASP A 80 16.37 1.45 -15.99
N TYR A 81 17.35 0.56 -15.91
CA TYR A 81 17.40 -0.71 -16.66
C TYR A 81 16.80 -1.88 -15.89
N SER A 82 16.29 -1.65 -14.70
CA SER A 82 15.69 -2.69 -13.86
C SER A 82 14.43 -3.29 -14.50
N ILE A 83 14.10 -4.49 -14.08
CA ILE A 83 12.83 -5.14 -14.45
C ILE A 83 11.66 -4.26 -14.02
N LEU A 84 11.77 -3.65 -12.83
CA LEU A 84 10.74 -2.79 -12.26
C LEU A 84 10.54 -1.51 -13.09
N ALA A 85 11.62 -0.89 -13.59
CA ALA A 85 11.53 0.28 -14.46
C ALA A 85 10.86 -0.05 -15.80
N LYS A 86 11.16 -1.21 -16.40
CA LYS A 86 10.49 -1.66 -17.63
C LYS A 86 8.99 -1.88 -17.43
N ILE A 87 8.61 -2.52 -16.33
CA ILE A 87 7.19 -2.71 -15.97
C ILE A 87 6.53 -1.34 -15.69
N GLY A 88 7.22 -0.47 -14.94
CA GLY A 88 6.75 0.87 -14.65
C GLY A 88 6.48 1.69 -15.91
N ASN A 89 7.42 1.68 -16.87
CA ASN A 89 7.25 2.36 -18.16
C ASN A 89 6.09 1.79 -18.99
N LEU A 90 5.90 0.46 -18.98
CA LEU A 90 4.78 -0.18 -19.69
C LEU A 90 3.42 0.25 -19.14
N ILE A 91 3.33 0.54 -17.85
CA ILE A 91 2.07 0.90 -17.17
C ILE A 91 1.92 2.43 -17.06
N ALA A 92 3.03 3.18 -17.12
CA ALA A 92 3.05 4.63 -16.92
C ALA A 92 2.08 5.41 -17.82
N TRP A 93 1.81 4.91 -19.04
CA TRP A 93 0.90 5.55 -19.97
C TRP A 93 -0.54 5.69 -19.41
N ILE A 94 -0.95 4.79 -18.52
CA ILE A 94 -2.28 4.84 -17.86
C ILE A 94 -2.40 6.08 -16.99
N PHE A 95 -1.29 6.57 -16.44
CA PHE A 95 -1.23 7.70 -15.52
C PHE A 95 -0.93 9.04 -16.19
N ILE A 96 -0.68 9.05 -17.50
CA ILE A 96 -0.49 10.29 -18.28
C ILE A 96 -1.67 11.27 -18.10
N PRO A 97 -2.94 10.82 -18.15
CA PRO A 97 -4.08 11.73 -17.96
C PRO A 97 -4.14 12.36 -16.55
N LEU A 98 -3.49 11.73 -15.55
CA LEU A 98 -3.42 12.26 -14.19
C LEU A 98 -2.27 13.27 -14.01
N GLY A 99 -1.43 13.45 -15.04
CA GLY A 99 -0.32 14.41 -15.06
C GLY A 99 1.02 13.90 -14.50
N TRP A 100 1.12 12.61 -14.12
CA TRP A 100 2.36 12.02 -13.58
C TRP A 100 2.69 10.65 -14.21
N GLY A 101 2.62 10.57 -15.53
CA GLY A 101 2.94 9.38 -16.33
C GLY A 101 4.43 9.04 -16.39
N ASN A 102 5.18 9.20 -15.30
CA ASN A 102 6.57 8.77 -15.19
C ASN A 102 6.65 7.41 -14.51
N TRP A 103 7.67 6.63 -14.84
CA TRP A 103 7.81 5.27 -14.33
C TRP A 103 8.06 5.25 -12.81
N GLN A 104 8.76 6.25 -12.26
CA GLN A 104 9.07 6.33 -10.83
C GLN A 104 7.80 6.49 -9.99
N ALA A 105 6.92 7.42 -10.35
CA ALA A 105 5.65 7.61 -9.65
C ALA A 105 4.72 6.40 -9.83
N THR A 106 4.73 5.78 -11.01
CA THR A 106 3.96 4.57 -11.31
C THR A 106 4.40 3.41 -10.41
N VAL A 107 5.71 3.17 -10.33
CA VAL A 107 6.29 2.15 -9.47
C VAL A 107 5.99 2.44 -7.99
N ALA A 108 6.14 3.68 -7.54
CA ALA A 108 5.81 4.06 -6.17
C ALA A 108 4.33 3.80 -5.83
N SER A 109 3.41 4.05 -6.77
CA SER A 109 1.99 3.75 -6.59
C SER A 109 1.72 2.25 -6.54
N ILE A 110 2.37 1.45 -7.39
CA ILE A 110 2.22 -0.02 -7.39
C ILE A 110 2.77 -0.63 -6.10
N THR A 111 3.95 -0.19 -5.66
CA THR A 111 4.52 -0.65 -4.39
C THR A 111 3.67 -0.23 -3.19
N GLY A 112 2.98 0.90 -3.30
CA GLY A 112 1.99 1.35 -2.33
C GLY A 112 0.76 0.45 -2.20
N LEU A 113 0.42 -0.35 -3.23
CA LEU A 113 -0.62 -1.38 -3.11
C LEU A 113 -0.20 -2.55 -2.21
N VAL A 114 1.09 -2.80 -2.10
CA VAL A 114 1.63 -3.80 -1.18
C VAL A 114 1.57 -3.27 0.25
N ALA A 115 2.16 -2.10 0.48
CA ALA A 115 2.14 -1.40 1.75
C ALA A 115 2.24 0.11 1.47
N LYS A 116 1.24 0.88 1.86
CA LYS A 116 1.20 2.33 1.56
C LYS A 116 2.37 3.10 2.17
N GLU A 117 2.92 2.60 3.25
CA GLU A 117 4.12 3.13 3.90
C GLU A 117 5.36 3.11 2.98
N ASN A 118 5.40 2.16 2.06
CA ASN A 118 6.52 2.02 1.12
C ASN A 118 6.56 3.10 0.03
N ILE A 119 5.47 3.83 -0.21
CA ILE A 119 5.43 4.90 -1.23
C ILE A 119 6.53 5.92 -0.97
N VAL A 120 6.63 6.40 0.27
CA VAL A 120 7.62 7.43 0.65
C VAL A 120 9.04 6.89 0.51
N GLY A 121 9.28 5.65 0.97
CA GLY A 121 10.58 5.00 0.83
C GLY A 121 10.96 4.78 -0.63
N THR A 122 10.03 4.30 -1.45
CA THR A 122 10.25 4.07 -2.89
C THR A 122 10.53 5.38 -3.62
N LEU A 123 9.76 6.45 -3.37
CA LEU A 123 10.04 7.77 -3.93
C LEU A 123 11.42 8.28 -3.50
N GLY A 124 11.79 8.07 -2.22
CA GLY A 124 13.11 8.42 -1.71
C GLY A 124 14.25 7.71 -2.44
N ILE A 125 14.09 6.42 -2.74
CA ILE A 125 15.09 5.64 -3.48
C ILE A 125 15.12 6.06 -4.95
N LEU A 126 13.97 6.15 -5.62
CA LEU A 126 13.89 6.40 -7.05
C LEU A 126 14.24 7.85 -7.46
N TYR A 127 14.04 8.80 -6.58
CA TYR A 127 14.40 10.22 -6.80
C TYR A 127 15.64 10.64 -6.03
N GLY A 128 16.11 9.82 -5.10
CA GLY A 128 17.21 10.15 -4.20
C GLY A 128 18.60 10.03 -4.82
N GLY A 129 18.83 9.02 -5.68
CA GLY A 129 20.12 8.79 -6.33
C GLY A 129 21.35 8.87 -5.41
N GLY A 130 21.20 8.59 -4.10
CA GLY A 130 22.28 8.75 -3.10
C GLY A 130 22.53 10.18 -2.62
N ASP A 131 21.85 11.18 -3.14
CA ASP A 131 22.09 12.59 -2.83
C ASP A 131 21.04 13.20 -1.88
N LEU A 132 21.49 14.25 -1.12
CA LEU A 132 20.65 15.06 -0.21
C LEU A 132 19.54 15.87 -0.93
N ASN A 133 19.43 15.75 -2.26
CA ASN A 133 18.56 16.56 -3.12
C ASN A 133 17.23 15.89 -3.51
N VAL A 134 16.82 14.81 -2.79
CA VAL A 134 15.56 14.09 -3.04
C VAL A 134 14.37 15.04 -3.22
N TYR A 135 14.24 16.02 -2.34
CA TYR A 135 13.13 16.98 -2.37
C TYR A 135 13.15 17.87 -3.63
N GLN A 136 14.33 18.23 -4.09
CA GLN A 136 14.49 19.03 -5.32
C GLN A 136 14.13 18.21 -6.54
N ASN A 137 14.55 16.95 -6.60
CA ASN A 137 14.23 16.03 -7.69
C ASN A 137 12.73 15.74 -7.75
N ILE A 138 12.10 15.52 -6.59
CA ILE A 138 10.64 15.35 -6.51
C ILE A 138 9.93 16.65 -6.93
N ALA A 139 10.39 17.82 -6.49
CA ALA A 139 9.81 19.11 -6.87
C ALA A 139 9.97 19.42 -8.37
N ALA A 140 11.03 18.92 -9.00
CA ALA A 140 11.21 19.01 -10.44
C ALA A 140 10.30 18.05 -11.23
N ALA A 141 10.03 16.86 -10.67
CA ALA A 141 9.18 15.85 -11.31
C ALA A 141 7.67 16.13 -11.16
N PHE A 142 7.27 16.80 -10.08
CA PHE A 142 5.88 17.09 -9.78
C PHE A 142 5.64 18.59 -9.68
N THR A 143 4.67 19.10 -10.41
CA THR A 143 4.08 20.41 -10.16
C THR A 143 3.11 20.32 -8.98
N GLY A 144 2.69 21.45 -8.41
CA GLY A 144 1.70 21.44 -7.31
C GLY A 144 0.41 20.70 -7.65
N ILE A 145 -0.08 20.83 -8.90
CA ILE A 145 -1.29 20.15 -9.38
C ILE A 145 -1.07 18.66 -9.55
N THR A 146 0.02 18.25 -10.19
CA THR A 146 0.32 16.83 -10.42
C THR A 146 0.67 16.11 -9.13
N GLY A 147 1.35 16.77 -8.20
CA GLY A 147 1.59 16.26 -6.85
C GLY A 147 0.29 16.06 -6.07
N TYR A 148 -0.62 17.02 -6.13
CA TYR A 148 -1.95 16.86 -5.52
C TYR A 148 -2.73 15.69 -6.13
N SER A 149 -2.73 15.57 -7.47
CA SER A 149 -3.35 14.46 -8.19
C SER A 149 -2.77 13.10 -7.72
N PHE A 150 -1.45 13.02 -7.59
CA PHE A 150 -0.77 11.82 -7.09
C PHE A 150 -1.18 11.45 -5.67
N LEU A 151 -1.27 12.43 -4.76
CA LEU A 151 -1.72 12.21 -3.38
C LEU A 151 -3.17 11.74 -3.31
N VAL A 152 -4.08 12.39 -4.07
CA VAL A 152 -5.49 12.01 -4.14
C VAL A 152 -5.64 10.60 -4.71
N PHE A 153 -4.90 10.27 -5.76
CA PHE A 153 -4.90 8.92 -6.32
C PHE A 153 -4.49 7.88 -5.27
N ASN A 154 -3.37 8.08 -4.58
CA ASN A 154 -2.89 7.15 -3.57
C ASN A 154 -3.81 7.05 -2.33
N LEU A 155 -4.55 8.12 -2.03
CA LEU A 155 -5.56 8.10 -0.97
C LEU A 155 -6.78 7.27 -1.36
N LEU A 156 -7.28 7.44 -2.58
CA LEU A 156 -8.54 6.85 -3.08
C LEU A 156 -8.34 5.49 -3.74
N CYS A 157 -7.13 5.14 -4.16
CA CYS A 157 -6.84 3.83 -4.75
C CYS A 157 -7.13 2.70 -3.75
N ALA A 158 -7.20 1.47 -4.28
CA ALA A 158 -7.44 0.27 -3.47
C ALA A 158 -6.55 0.24 -2.22
N PRO A 159 -7.07 -0.20 -1.07
CA PRO A 159 -6.27 -0.40 0.12
C PRO A 159 -5.19 -1.47 -0.14
N CYS A 160 -4.14 -1.49 0.68
CA CYS A 160 -3.07 -2.48 0.53
C CYS A 160 -3.61 -3.92 0.65
N PHE A 161 -2.90 -4.88 0.08
CA PHE A 161 -3.32 -6.28 0.08
C PHE A 161 -3.63 -6.84 1.48
N ALA A 162 -2.91 -6.39 2.50
CA ALA A 162 -3.19 -6.77 3.88
C ALA A 162 -4.57 -6.28 4.34
N ALA A 163 -4.93 -5.05 4.01
CA ALA A 163 -6.24 -4.49 4.33
C ALA A 163 -7.36 -5.15 3.51
N ILE A 164 -7.14 -5.43 2.22
CA ILE A 164 -8.10 -6.20 1.39
C ILE A 164 -8.33 -7.59 1.99
N GLY A 165 -7.28 -8.27 2.46
CA GLY A 165 -7.39 -9.55 3.13
C GLY A 165 -8.19 -9.49 4.43
N ALA A 166 -8.06 -8.40 5.19
CA ALA A 166 -8.87 -8.17 6.40
C ALA A 166 -10.34 -7.90 6.04
N ILE A 167 -10.60 -7.02 5.07
CA ILE A 167 -11.95 -6.72 4.58
C ILE A 167 -12.64 -7.98 4.08
N LYS A 168 -11.95 -8.81 3.27
CA LYS A 168 -12.50 -10.07 2.75
C LYS A 168 -12.94 -10.99 3.88
N ARG A 169 -12.18 -11.05 4.96
CA ARG A 169 -12.49 -11.91 6.10
C ARG A 169 -13.70 -11.40 6.91
N GLU A 170 -13.78 -10.08 7.12
CA GLU A 170 -14.89 -9.46 7.85
C GLU A 170 -16.19 -9.48 7.03
N MET A 171 -16.11 -9.22 5.74
CA MET A 171 -17.28 -9.21 4.85
C MET A 171 -17.81 -10.62 4.54
N ASN A 172 -16.96 -11.64 4.62
CA ASN A 172 -17.28 -13.05 4.29
C ASN A 172 -18.11 -13.21 3.00
N ASN A 173 -17.97 -12.30 2.07
CA ASN A 173 -18.68 -12.25 0.81
C ASN A 173 -17.81 -11.59 -0.27
N ALA A 174 -17.50 -12.35 -1.34
CA ALA A 174 -16.62 -11.87 -2.40
C ALA A 174 -17.20 -10.65 -3.14
N LYS A 175 -18.53 -10.61 -3.35
CA LYS A 175 -19.20 -9.50 -4.05
C LYS A 175 -19.06 -8.16 -3.29
N TRP A 176 -18.99 -8.18 -1.97
CA TRP A 176 -18.89 -6.98 -1.14
C TRP A 176 -17.46 -6.66 -0.72
N THR A 177 -16.53 -7.54 -1.04
CA THR A 177 -15.08 -7.33 -0.81
C THR A 177 -14.47 -6.46 -1.91
N TRP A 178 -14.95 -6.58 -3.15
CA TRP A 178 -14.51 -5.87 -4.34
C TRP A 178 -15.54 -4.82 -4.76
#